data_8b2ad0d08c75c847e446d204c2df2a1e
#
_entry.id   8b2ad0d08c75c847e446d204c2df2a1e
#
_cell.length_a   1.000
_cell.length_b   1.000
_cell.length_c   1.000
_cell.angle_alpha   90.00
_cell.angle_beta   90.00
_cell.angle_gamma   90.00
#
_symmetry.space_group_name_H-M   'P 1'
#
loop_
_entity.id
_entity.type
_entity.pdbx_description
1 polymer ?
#
loop_
_entity_poly.entity_id
_entity_poly.type
_entity_poly.pdbx_seq_one_letter_code
_entity_poly.pdbx_strand_id
1 'polypeptide(L)'
;MIKLVLLRHGQSAWNLENKFTGWKDVDLTKKGEEEAKEAGKLLTKENFIFDVVHTSLLKRANRTMQICLKEMDLGHVPIYYSWRLNERHYGSLQGLNKSETAKKYGDEQVHIWRR
;
A
#
# COMPACT_ATOMS: atom_id res chain seq x y z
N MET A 1 4.10 -18.91 -19.49
CA MET A 1 4.64 -18.67 -18.13
C MET A 1 3.77 -17.65 -17.41
N ILE A 2 3.42 -17.94 -16.18
CA ILE A 2 2.67 -17.00 -15.33
C ILE A 2 3.66 -16.07 -14.62
N LYS A 3 3.41 -14.77 -14.67
CA LYS A 3 4.21 -13.77 -13.96
C LYS A 3 3.35 -13.11 -12.90
N LEU A 4 3.86 -13.03 -11.68
CA LEU A 4 3.20 -12.35 -10.57
C LEU A 4 4.04 -11.14 -10.15
N VAL A 5 3.39 -9.97 -10.11
CA VAL A 5 4.01 -8.74 -9.60
C VAL A 5 3.30 -8.33 -8.33
N LEU A 6 4.04 -8.13 -7.27
CA LEU A 6 3.55 -7.63 -5.99
C LEU A 6 4.02 -6.20 -5.82
N LEU A 7 3.08 -5.27 -5.73
CA LEU A 7 3.37 -3.85 -5.57
C LEU A 7 2.82 -3.34 -4.25
N ARG A 8 3.70 -2.74 -3.44
CA ARG A 8 3.29 -2.06 -2.22
C ARG A 8 2.80 -0.65 -2.56
N HIS A 9 1.81 -0.15 -1.80
CA HIS A 9 1.34 1.23 -1.95
C HIS A 9 2.46 2.24 -1.63
N GLY A 10 2.34 3.44 -2.17
CA GLY A 10 3.24 4.54 -1.87
C GLY A 10 3.05 5.09 -0.45
N GLN A 11 3.82 6.11 -0.10
CA GLN A 11 3.73 6.72 1.22
C GLN A 11 2.33 7.24 1.50
N SER A 12 1.75 6.83 2.63
CA SER A 12 0.47 7.35 3.12
C SER A 12 0.69 8.44 4.16
N ALA A 13 -0.37 9.20 4.47
CA ALA A 13 -0.31 10.24 5.49
C ALA A 13 0.15 9.70 6.85
N TRP A 14 -0.31 8.49 7.23
CA TRP A 14 0.08 7.90 8.49
C TRP A 14 1.45 7.20 8.46
N ASN A 15 1.95 6.80 7.30
CA ASN A 15 3.36 6.42 7.17
C ASN A 15 4.26 7.62 7.49
N LEU A 16 3.90 8.78 6.97
CA LEU A 16 4.64 10.03 7.24
C LEU A 16 4.62 10.38 8.73
N GLU A 17 3.50 10.16 9.41
CA GLU A 17 3.36 10.43 10.84
C GLU A 17 3.83 9.27 11.74
N ASN A 18 4.36 8.19 11.16
CA ASN A 18 4.83 7.00 11.87
C ASN A 18 3.75 6.37 12.78
N LYS A 19 2.55 6.25 12.25
CA LYS A 19 1.39 5.66 12.96
C LYS A 19 1.05 4.28 12.43
N PHE A 20 0.49 3.45 13.32
CA PHE A 20 -0.12 2.18 12.91
C PHE A 20 -1.37 2.47 12.07
N THR A 21 -1.43 1.96 10.86
CA THR A 21 -2.53 2.24 9.93
C THR A 21 -3.56 1.10 9.87
N GLY A 22 -3.15 -0.07 9.45
CA GLY A 22 -4.05 -1.22 9.30
C GLY A 22 -5.20 -0.94 8.35
N TRP A 23 -6.44 -1.06 8.83
CA TRP A 23 -7.64 -0.86 8.03
C TRP A 23 -8.16 0.58 8.02
N LYS A 24 -7.51 1.49 8.72
CA LYS A 24 -7.83 2.90 8.61
C LYS A 24 -7.60 3.36 7.18
N ASP A 25 -8.60 3.99 6.56
CA ASP A 25 -8.59 4.30 5.13
C ASP A 25 -7.89 5.63 4.84
N VAL A 26 -6.60 5.67 5.14
CA VAL A 26 -5.75 6.85 4.97
C VAL A 26 -5.23 6.91 3.53
N ASP A 27 -5.29 8.08 2.92
CA ASP A 27 -4.87 8.28 1.55
C ASP A 27 -3.34 8.44 1.41
N LEU A 28 -2.86 8.44 0.18
CA LEU A 28 -1.45 8.68 -0.15
C LEU A 28 -1.08 10.15 0.09
N THR A 29 0.18 10.38 0.42
CA THR A 29 0.78 11.72 0.35
C THR A 29 1.15 12.01 -1.12
N LYS A 30 1.53 13.26 -1.40
CA LYS A 30 2.03 13.65 -2.72
C LYS A 30 3.25 12.80 -3.11
N LYS A 31 4.13 12.53 -2.16
CA LYS A 31 5.29 11.65 -2.37
C LYS A 31 4.84 10.23 -2.72
N GLY A 32 3.81 9.71 -2.05
CA GLY A 32 3.25 8.41 -2.36
C GLY A 32 2.68 8.32 -3.76
N GLU A 33 2.05 9.37 -4.25
CA GLU A 33 1.57 9.46 -5.63
C GLU A 33 2.73 9.42 -6.63
N GLU A 34 3.80 10.15 -6.35
CA GLU A 34 4.99 10.15 -7.20
C GLU A 34 5.68 8.78 -7.21
N GLU A 35 5.73 8.10 -6.07
CA GLU A 35 6.24 6.73 -5.98
C GLU A 35 5.43 5.76 -6.85
N ALA A 36 4.10 5.92 -6.87
CA ALA A 36 3.23 5.11 -7.73
C ALA A 36 3.50 5.35 -9.22
N LYS A 37 3.75 6.60 -9.61
CA LYS A 37 4.13 6.95 -10.98
C LYS A 37 5.46 6.31 -11.36
N GLU A 38 6.45 6.39 -10.48
CA GLU A 38 7.76 5.79 -10.73
C GLU A 38 7.67 4.27 -10.87
N ALA A 39 6.82 3.63 -10.06
CA ALA A 39 6.57 2.19 -10.19
C ALA A 39 5.99 1.86 -11.56
N GLY A 40 5.02 2.64 -12.04
CA GLY A 40 4.43 2.46 -13.36
C GLY A 40 5.45 2.63 -14.48
N LYS A 41 6.30 3.64 -14.38
CA LYS A 41 7.39 3.86 -15.36
C LYS A 41 8.37 2.70 -15.38
N LEU A 42 8.74 2.19 -14.20
CA LEU A 42 9.67 1.07 -14.08
C LEU A 42 9.08 -0.19 -14.72
N LEU A 43 7.82 -0.49 -14.43
CA LEU A 43 7.14 -1.66 -14.99
C LEU A 43 7.01 -1.56 -16.50
N THR A 44 6.75 -0.39 -17.04
CA THR A 44 6.72 -0.14 -18.49
C THR A 44 8.09 -0.38 -19.10
N LYS A 45 9.14 0.13 -18.48
CA LYS A 45 10.52 -0.04 -18.93
C LYS A 45 10.92 -1.51 -18.98
N GLU A 46 10.45 -2.30 -18.02
CA GLU A 46 10.73 -3.74 -17.96
C GLU A 46 9.76 -4.57 -18.82
N ASN A 47 8.91 -3.91 -19.61
CA ASN A 47 7.96 -4.53 -20.54
C ASN A 47 6.91 -5.42 -19.86
N PHE A 48 6.48 -5.08 -18.64
CA PHE A 48 5.37 -5.78 -17.99
C PHE A 48 4.03 -5.35 -18.58
N ILE A 49 3.18 -6.33 -18.85
CA ILE A 49 1.80 -6.14 -19.28
C ILE A 49 0.95 -7.05 -18.41
N PHE A 50 -0.15 -6.54 -17.85
CA PHE A 50 -0.99 -7.31 -16.96
C PHE A 50 -2.30 -7.73 -17.63
N ASP A 51 -2.70 -8.97 -17.41
CA ASP A 51 -3.99 -9.50 -17.85
C ASP A 51 -5.08 -9.24 -16.83
N VAL A 52 -4.71 -9.14 -15.56
CA VAL A 52 -5.62 -8.94 -14.44
C VAL A 52 -4.89 -8.25 -13.29
N VAL A 53 -5.63 -7.44 -12.53
CA VAL A 53 -5.12 -6.76 -11.35
C VAL A 53 -6.01 -7.08 -10.16
N HIS A 54 -5.39 -7.39 -9.03
CA HIS A 54 -6.06 -7.58 -7.75
C HIS A 54 -5.59 -6.50 -6.77
N THR A 55 -6.51 -5.91 -6.04
CA THR A 55 -6.20 -4.86 -5.07
C THR A 55 -7.10 -4.96 -3.84
N SER A 56 -6.75 -4.24 -2.78
CA SER A 56 -7.54 -4.19 -1.56
C SER A 56 -8.70 -3.19 -1.69
N LEU A 57 -9.43 -2.97 -0.60
CA LEU A 57 -10.48 -1.96 -0.54
C LEU A 57 -9.97 -0.60 -0.04
N LEU A 58 -8.71 -0.51 0.37
CA LEU A 58 -8.15 0.71 0.95
C LEU A 58 -7.73 1.72 -0.13
N LYS A 59 -8.00 3.00 0.10
CA LYS A 59 -7.70 4.09 -0.85
C LYS A 59 -6.23 4.12 -1.25
N ARG A 60 -5.31 3.99 -0.29
CA ARG A 60 -3.87 4.05 -0.58
C ARG A 60 -3.43 3.00 -1.58
N ALA A 61 -4.00 1.79 -1.49
CA ALA A 61 -3.71 0.72 -2.44
C ALA A 61 -4.37 0.99 -3.79
N ASN A 62 -5.64 1.37 -3.79
CA ASN A 62 -6.40 1.64 -5.02
C ASN A 62 -5.82 2.82 -5.79
N ARG A 63 -5.41 3.89 -5.12
CA ARG A 63 -4.79 5.03 -5.77
C ARG A 63 -3.42 4.68 -6.33
N THR A 64 -2.61 3.92 -5.59
CA THR A 64 -1.32 3.44 -6.11
C THR A 64 -1.53 2.64 -7.39
N MET A 65 -2.47 1.71 -7.38
CA MET A 65 -2.81 0.89 -8.54
C MET A 65 -3.26 1.76 -9.72
N GLN A 66 -4.19 2.69 -9.50
CA GLN A 66 -4.72 3.56 -10.55
C GLN A 66 -3.64 4.42 -11.20
N ILE A 67 -2.78 5.02 -10.40
CA ILE A 67 -1.67 5.87 -10.88
C ILE A 67 -0.68 5.01 -11.68
N CYS A 68 -0.33 3.85 -11.14
CA CYS A 68 0.61 2.92 -11.79
C CYS A 68 0.07 2.45 -13.15
N LEU A 69 -1.18 2.01 -13.22
CA LEU A 69 -1.79 1.54 -14.47
C LEU A 69 -1.94 2.66 -15.49
N LYS A 70 -2.21 3.88 -15.05
CA LYS A 70 -2.28 5.04 -15.94
C LYS A 70 -0.93 5.31 -16.59
N GLU A 71 0.15 5.25 -15.83
CA GLU A 71 1.51 5.41 -16.37
C GLU A 71 1.85 4.30 -17.36
N MET A 72 1.33 3.09 -17.15
CA MET A 72 1.55 1.95 -18.03
C MET A 72 0.60 1.92 -19.24
N ASP A 73 -0.37 2.85 -19.30
CA ASP A 73 -1.43 2.88 -20.31
C ASP A 73 -2.28 1.59 -20.30
N LEU A 74 -2.57 1.06 -19.12
CA LEU A 74 -3.33 -0.18 -18.92
C LEU A 74 -4.65 0.06 -18.18
N GLY A 75 -5.29 1.23 -18.36
CA GLY A 75 -6.52 1.59 -17.66
C GLY A 75 -7.74 0.72 -17.95
N HIS A 76 -7.66 -0.15 -18.95
CA HIS A 76 -8.76 -1.05 -19.35
C HIS A 76 -8.63 -2.48 -18.83
N VAL A 77 -7.58 -2.78 -18.08
CA VAL A 77 -7.37 -4.15 -17.56
C VAL A 77 -8.42 -4.49 -16.48
N PRO A 78 -8.93 -5.74 -16.43
CA PRO A 78 -9.86 -6.13 -15.37
C PRO A 78 -9.24 -6.00 -13.98
N ILE A 79 -10.01 -5.40 -13.05
CA ILE A 79 -9.57 -5.15 -11.69
C ILE A 79 -10.55 -5.81 -10.71
N TYR A 80 -9.99 -6.57 -9.77
CA TYR A 80 -10.75 -7.25 -8.72
C TYR A 80 -10.37 -6.69 -7.35
N TYR A 81 -11.36 -6.26 -6.59
CA TYR A 81 -11.20 -5.68 -5.26
C TYR A 81 -11.55 -6.70 -4.18
N SER A 82 -10.73 -6.82 -3.15
CA SER A 82 -11.00 -7.75 -2.05
C SER A 82 -10.45 -7.24 -0.73
N TRP A 83 -11.26 -7.29 0.33
CA TRP A 83 -10.82 -6.97 1.68
C TRP A 83 -9.70 -7.90 2.16
N ARG A 84 -9.61 -9.10 1.58
CA ARG A 84 -8.57 -10.08 1.92
C ARG A 84 -7.16 -9.60 1.58
N LEU A 85 -7.06 -8.59 0.72
CA LEU A 85 -5.79 -7.96 0.37
C LEU A 85 -5.51 -6.69 1.18
N ASN A 86 -6.41 -6.32 2.10
CA ASN A 86 -6.17 -5.22 3.01
C ASN A 86 -4.95 -5.49 3.87
N GLU A 87 -4.31 -4.40 4.29
CA GLU A 87 -3.26 -4.48 5.28
C GLU A 87 -3.78 -5.14 6.56
N ARG A 88 -2.87 -5.71 7.33
CA ARG A 88 -3.18 -6.27 8.64
C ARG A 88 -3.94 -5.27 9.51
N HIS A 89 -4.98 -5.74 10.19
CA HIS A 89 -5.73 -4.94 11.15
C HIS A 89 -4.97 -4.90 12.49
N TYR A 90 -4.71 -3.71 12.98
CA TYR A 90 -3.96 -3.52 14.23
C TYR A 90 -4.84 -3.31 15.47
N GLY A 91 -6.17 -3.33 15.31
CA GLY A 91 -7.10 -3.16 16.43
C GLY A 91 -6.92 -1.79 17.10
N SER A 92 -6.79 -1.79 18.42
CA SER A 92 -6.64 -0.56 19.19
C SER A 92 -5.33 0.19 18.97
N LEU A 93 -4.35 -0.42 18.31
CA LEU A 93 -3.09 0.26 17.95
C LEU A 93 -3.25 1.24 16.80
N GLN A 94 -4.32 1.12 15.99
CA GLN A 94 -4.54 2.00 14.83
C GLN A 94 -4.60 3.46 15.26
N GLY A 95 -3.81 4.30 14.59
CA GLY A 95 -3.69 5.72 14.90
C GLY A 95 -2.62 6.06 15.94
N LEU A 96 -2.06 5.07 16.63
CA LEU A 96 -1.00 5.30 17.60
C LEU A 96 0.34 5.49 16.89
N ASN A 97 1.19 6.36 17.44
CA ASN A 97 2.55 6.54 16.95
C ASN A 97 3.40 5.33 17.33
N LYS A 98 4.12 4.78 16.37
CA LYS A 98 4.93 3.56 16.57
C LYS A 98 6.03 3.75 17.60
N SER A 99 6.74 4.88 17.54
CA SER A 99 7.84 5.18 18.45
C SER A 99 7.35 5.41 19.89
N GLU A 100 6.25 6.14 20.06
CA GLU A 100 5.63 6.38 21.37
C GLU A 100 5.08 5.09 21.96
N THR A 101 4.48 4.23 21.14
CA THR A 101 3.97 2.92 21.57
C THR A 101 5.12 2.03 22.04
N ALA A 102 6.24 2.03 21.32
CA ALA A 102 7.44 1.30 21.73
C ALA A 102 8.00 1.78 23.07
N LYS A 103 7.98 3.10 23.32
CA LYS A 103 8.40 3.67 24.61
C LYS A 103 7.50 3.22 25.75
N LYS A 104 6.17 3.12 25.50
CA LYS A 104 5.20 2.75 26.53
C LYS A 104 5.21 1.25 26.83
N TYR A 105 5.31 0.40 25.82
CA TYR A 105 5.17 -1.07 25.94
C TYR A 105 6.45 -1.85 25.70
N GLY A 106 7.52 -1.20 25.26
CA GLY A 106 8.79 -1.82 24.90
C GLY A 106 8.86 -2.25 23.43
N ASP A 107 10.05 -2.20 22.86
CA ASP A 107 10.28 -2.53 21.44
C ASP A 107 9.93 -3.97 21.11
N GLU A 108 10.27 -4.90 22.00
CA GLU A 108 10.01 -6.32 21.80
C GLU A 108 8.51 -6.61 21.70
N GLN A 109 7.69 -6.02 22.58
CA GLN A 109 6.25 -6.19 22.57
C GLN A 109 5.63 -5.62 21.30
N VAL A 110 6.05 -4.43 20.87
CA VAL A 110 5.56 -3.80 19.64
C VAL A 110 5.95 -4.63 18.43
N HIS A 111 7.18 -5.18 18.42
CA HIS A 111 7.62 -6.06 17.33
C HIS A 111 6.72 -7.30 17.22
N ILE A 112 6.33 -7.89 18.34
CA ILE A 112 5.39 -9.02 18.37
C ILE A 112 4.04 -8.61 17.76
N TRP A 113 3.50 -7.45 18.15
CA TRP A 113 2.22 -6.95 17.64
C TRP A 113 2.24 -6.64 16.14
N ARG A 114 3.39 -6.28 15.59
CA ARG A 114 3.55 -5.95 14.17
C ARG A 114 3.79 -7.17 13.26
N ARG A 115 4.00 -8.32 13.82
CA ARG A 115 4.25 -9.57 13.05
C ARG A 115 2.93 -10.25 12.61
#